data_060a043a6f562d9b387825529847f5be
#
_entry.id   060a043a6f562d9b387825529847f5be
#
_cell.length_a   1.000
_cell.length_b   1.000
_cell.length_c   1.000
_cell.angle_alpha   90.00
_cell.angle_beta   90.00
_cell.angle_gamma   90.00
#
_symmetry.space_group_name_H-M   'P 1'
#
loop_
_entity.id
_entity.type
_entity.pdbx_description
1 polymer ?
#
loop_
_entity_poly.entity_id
_entity_poly.type
_entity_poly.pdbx_seq_one_letter_code
_entity_poly.pdbx_strand_id
1 'polypeptide(L)'
;FPDTIFKIIQNYRTDLRKEAKRTHNEIDLVHSNCLLQVQEMLEHNDFLTSQSQKIREFYKYMAKEFPFLAFTFRGRIKSLIRTEEKFNGYIVEYIYNYYEEHGTYPAVADLKEKLSCFRDIIAYRIVIALPKCHLRPGQNLEEEEMKYLYQIANALPGFLEERGFTAEPAKGVRESKSDLLDGEVKPYYRDFITNPTMYGYQSLHITVYDNTS
;
A
#
# COMPACT_ATOMS: atom_id res chain seq x y z
N PHE A 1 -2.79 -3.12 12.40
CA PHE A 1 -2.68 -3.24 10.94
C PHE A 1 -2.16 -4.60 10.50
N PRO A 2 -0.99 -5.07 10.92
CA PRO A 2 -0.55 -6.45 10.76
C PRO A 2 -1.49 -7.44 11.41
N ASP A 3 -2.12 -7.04 12.52
CA ASP A 3 -3.14 -7.81 13.21
C ASP A 3 -4.24 -8.35 12.29
N THR A 4 -4.52 -7.66 11.19
CA THR A 4 -5.54 -8.08 10.23
C THR A 4 -5.07 -9.25 9.37
N ILE A 5 -3.86 -9.16 8.80
CA ILE A 5 -3.30 -10.25 7.99
C ILE A 5 -3.02 -11.45 8.88
N PHE A 6 -2.46 -11.24 10.06
CA PHE A 6 -2.23 -12.31 11.03
C PHE A 6 -3.53 -13.00 11.46
N LYS A 7 -4.60 -12.26 11.69
CA LYS A 7 -5.91 -12.85 11.97
C LYS A 7 -6.45 -13.68 10.82
N ILE A 8 -6.30 -13.22 9.59
CA ILE A 8 -6.72 -13.98 8.40
C ILE A 8 -5.95 -15.29 8.33
N ILE A 9 -4.62 -15.24 8.41
CA ILE A 9 -3.75 -16.43 8.39
C ILE A 9 -4.11 -17.38 9.54
N GLN A 10 -4.28 -16.85 10.73
CA GLN A 10 -4.64 -17.64 11.91
C GLN A 10 -5.99 -18.33 11.76
N ASN A 11 -6.99 -17.66 11.19
CA ASN A 11 -8.29 -18.24 10.91
C ASN A 11 -8.17 -19.40 9.91
N TYR A 12 -7.50 -19.21 8.78
CA TYR A 12 -7.28 -20.28 7.80
C TYR A 12 -6.55 -21.48 8.41
N ARG A 13 -5.50 -21.25 9.18
CA ARG A 13 -4.78 -22.32 9.86
C ARG A 13 -5.68 -23.08 10.85
N THR A 14 -6.53 -22.37 11.57
CA THR A 14 -7.46 -22.97 12.53
C THR A 14 -8.50 -23.83 11.83
N ASP A 15 -9.05 -23.35 10.72
CA ASP A 15 -10.04 -24.06 9.93
C ASP A 15 -9.43 -25.29 9.24
N LEU A 16 -8.25 -25.18 8.65
CA LEU A 16 -7.52 -26.32 8.09
C LEU A 16 -7.24 -27.40 9.13
N ARG A 17 -6.86 -27.03 10.35
CA ARG A 17 -6.64 -27.98 11.44
C ARG A 17 -7.90 -28.66 11.91
N LYS A 18 -9.03 -27.94 11.95
CA LYS A 18 -10.34 -28.52 12.26
C LYS A 18 -10.77 -29.51 11.20
N GLU A 19 -10.64 -29.14 9.92
CA GLU A 19 -10.96 -30.02 8.80
C GLU A 19 -10.04 -31.25 8.78
N ALA A 20 -8.74 -31.09 8.98
CA ALA A 20 -7.79 -32.20 9.05
C ALA A 20 -8.17 -33.24 10.14
N LYS A 21 -8.62 -32.76 11.31
CA LYS A 21 -9.11 -33.65 12.38
C LYS A 21 -10.41 -34.36 12.01
N ARG A 22 -11.31 -33.67 11.30
CA ARG A 22 -12.61 -34.23 10.89
C ARG A 22 -12.48 -35.25 9.76
N THR A 23 -11.61 -34.97 8.77
CA THR A 23 -11.49 -35.75 7.55
C THR A 23 -10.30 -36.71 7.58
N HIS A 24 -9.44 -36.65 8.59
CA HIS A 24 -8.13 -37.35 8.67
C HIS A 24 -7.25 -37.03 7.46
N ASN A 25 -7.35 -35.82 6.90
CA ASN A 25 -6.57 -35.37 5.75
C ASN A 25 -5.26 -34.71 6.21
N GLU A 26 -4.15 -35.40 6.01
CA GLU A 26 -2.82 -34.87 6.37
C GLU A 26 -2.41 -33.67 5.51
N ILE A 27 -2.96 -33.52 4.30
CA ILE A 27 -2.67 -32.41 3.40
C ILE A 27 -3.07 -31.07 4.03
N ASP A 28 -4.20 -31.00 4.73
CA ASP A 28 -4.65 -29.80 5.41
C ASP A 28 -3.73 -29.39 6.57
N LEU A 29 -3.13 -30.37 7.26
CA LEU A 29 -2.09 -30.09 8.27
C LEU A 29 -0.84 -29.51 7.65
N VAL A 30 -0.46 -30.07 6.51
CA VAL A 30 0.72 -29.63 5.73
C VAL A 30 0.52 -28.19 5.27
N HIS A 31 -0.65 -27.85 4.73
CA HIS A 31 -1.00 -26.47 4.34
C HIS A 31 -1.04 -25.53 5.53
N SER A 32 -1.59 -25.94 6.68
CA SER A 32 -1.58 -25.15 7.91
C SER A 32 -0.15 -24.84 8.38
N ASN A 33 0.79 -25.77 8.23
CA ASN A 33 2.19 -25.54 8.58
C ASN A 33 2.88 -24.58 7.60
N CYS A 34 2.57 -24.66 6.30
CA CYS A 34 3.04 -23.68 5.32
C CYS A 34 2.56 -22.27 5.64
N LEU A 35 1.29 -22.11 6.01
CA LEU A 35 0.74 -20.81 6.44
C LEU A 35 1.40 -20.32 7.74
N LEU A 36 1.85 -21.21 8.63
CA LEU A 36 2.65 -20.82 9.79
C LEU A 36 3.99 -20.18 9.36
N GLN A 37 4.68 -20.78 8.42
CA GLN A 37 5.93 -20.21 7.88
C GLN A 37 5.72 -18.86 7.23
N VAL A 38 4.60 -18.67 6.50
CA VAL A 38 4.20 -17.36 5.95
C VAL A 38 3.99 -16.34 7.07
N GLN A 39 3.31 -16.72 8.13
CA GLN A 39 3.09 -15.87 9.30
C GLN A 39 4.41 -15.46 9.96
N GLU A 40 5.29 -16.41 10.22
CA GLU A 40 6.61 -16.15 10.81
C GLU A 40 7.47 -15.23 9.93
N MET A 41 7.42 -15.41 8.62
CA MET A 41 8.11 -14.55 7.66
C MET A 41 7.61 -13.11 7.72
N LEU A 42 6.30 -12.90 7.90
CA LEU A 42 5.70 -11.57 8.03
C LEU A 42 5.99 -10.94 9.41
N GLU A 43 6.02 -11.74 10.48
CA GLU A 43 6.32 -11.27 11.84
C GLU A 43 7.77 -10.80 12.00
N HIS A 44 8.71 -11.47 11.33
CA HIS A 44 10.14 -11.09 11.35
C HIS A 44 10.48 -9.89 10.47
N ASN A 45 9.50 -9.36 9.76
CA ASN A 45 9.67 -8.14 9.00
C ASN A 45 9.43 -6.95 9.93
N ASP A 46 10.47 -6.16 10.21
CA ASP A 46 10.39 -4.90 10.99
C ASP A 46 9.57 -3.79 10.30
N PHE A 47 8.65 -4.23 9.43
CA PHE A 47 7.85 -3.41 8.56
C PHE A 47 7.10 -2.30 9.29
N LEU A 48 6.50 -2.60 10.46
CA LEU A 48 5.72 -1.61 11.21
C LEU A 48 6.58 -0.53 11.85
N THR A 49 7.69 -0.92 12.45
CA THR A 49 8.63 0.02 13.07
C THR A 49 9.22 0.93 12.00
N SER A 50 9.59 0.35 10.87
CA SER A 50 10.07 1.07 9.70
C SER A 50 9.03 2.04 9.14
N GLN A 51 7.76 1.63 9.02
CA GLN A 51 6.67 2.49 8.52
C GLN A 51 6.39 3.66 9.47
N SER A 52 6.36 3.45 10.76
CA SER A 52 6.16 4.51 11.75
C SER A 52 7.28 5.55 11.71
N GLN A 53 8.52 5.13 11.53
CA GLN A 53 9.66 6.02 11.38
C GLN A 53 9.56 6.85 10.09
N LYS A 54 9.22 6.23 8.96
CA LYS A 54 9.05 6.90 7.66
C LYS A 54 7.93 7.93 7.68
N ILE A 55 6.82 7.65 8.37
CA ILE A 55 5.73 8.60 8.60
C ILE A 55 6.23 9.82 9.39
N ARG A 56 6.99 9.61 10.46
CA ARG A 56 7.57 10.71 11.24
C ARG A 56 8.53 11.58 10.43
N GLU A 57 9.35 10.97 9.58
CA GLU A 57 10.26 11.70 8.70
C GLU A 57 9.48 12.53 7.68
N PHE A 58 8.39 11.99 7.13
CA PHE A 58 7.52 12.72 6.23
C PHE A 58 6.86 13.92 6.92
N TYR A 59 6.39 13.76 8.15
CA TYR A 59 5.87 14.86 8.95
C TYR A 59 6.92 15.98 9.16
N LYS A 60 8.15 15.61 9.50
CA LYS A 60 9.25 16.56 9.64
C LYS A 60 9.54 17.29 8.33
N TYR A 61 9.53 16.57 7.22
CA TYR A 61 9.71 17.15 5.89
C TYR A 61 8.62 18.18 5.60
N MET A 62 7.34 17.82 5.75
CA MET A 62 6.22 18.72 5.50
C MET A 62 6.25 19.94 6.40
N ALA A 63 6.56 19.78 7.68
CA ALA A 63 6.65 20.89 8.64
C ALA A 63 7.79 21.85 8.31
N LYS A 64 8.88 21.35 7.75
CA LYS A 64 10.04 22.16 7.36
C LYS A 64 9.79 22.91 6.05
N GLU A 65 9.32 22.21 5.01
CA GLU A 65 9.17 22.79 3.68
C GLU A 65 7.89 23.61 3.53
N PHE A 66 6.85 23.29 4.27
CA PHE A 66 5.53 23.94 4.21
C PHE A 66 5.01 24.31 5.59
N PRO A 67 5.72 25.18 6.35
CA PRO A 67 5.39 25.45 7.75
C PRO A 67 4.03 26.13 7.97
N PHE A 68 3.48 26.74 6.94
CA PHE A 68 2.18 27.44 6.97
C PHE A 68 1.02 26.55 6.50
N LEU A 69 1.31 25.38 5.94
CA LEU A 69 0.31 24.46 5.43
C LEU A 69 -0.21 23.56 6.54
N ALA A 70 -1.52 23.48 6.71
CA ALA A 70 -2.13 22.47 7.55
C ALA A 70 -2.20 21.15 6.77
N PHE A 71 -1.80 20.05 7.38
CA PHE A 71 -1.88 18.74 6.76
C PHE A 71 -2.26 17.66 7.76
N THR A 72 -2.99 16.67 7.28
CA THR A 72 -3.38 15.49 8.03
C THR A 72 -2.88 14.26 7.29
N PHE A 73 -2.22 13.37 8.03
CA PHE A 73 -1.73 12.11 7.53
C PHE A 73 -2.61 10.98 8.10
N ARG A 74 -3.25 10.21 7.23
CA ARG A 74 -4.10 9.09 7.63
C ARG A 74 -3.67 7.82 6.91
N GLY A 75 -3.33 6.80 7.70
CA GLY A 75 -3.21 5.44 7.21
C GLY A 75 -4.58 4.77 7.18
N ARG A 76 -4.85 3.98 6.16
CA ARG A 76 -6.02 3.10 6.13
C ARG A 76 -5.65 1.73 5.62
N ILE A 77 -6.35 0.75 6.13
CA ILE A 77 -6.38 -0.60 5.58
C ILE A 77 -7.48 -0.65 4.52
N LYS A 78 -7.18 -1.22 3.36
CA LYS A 78 -8.23 -1.60 2.41
C LYS A 78 -9.15 -2.65 3.04
N SER A 79 -10.37 -2.76 2.54
CA SER A 79 -11.39 -3.67 3.05
C SER A 79 -10.82 -5.04 3.42
N LEU A 80 -11.13 -5.51 4.63
CA LEU A 80 -10.84 -6.86 5.12
C LEU A 80 -11.29 -7.94 4.14
N ILE A 81 -12.48 -7.78 3.59
CA ILE A 81 -13.07 -8.71 2.61
C ILE A 81 -12.17 -8.85 1.39
N ARG A 82 -11.73 -7.75 0.80
CA ARG A 82 -10.82 -7.77 -0.36
C ARG A 82 -9.45 -8.36 -0.03
N THR A 83 -8.98 -8.15 1.19
CA THR A 83 -7.72 -8.73 1.68
C THR A 83 -7.85 -10.25 1.82
N GLU A 84 -8.96 -10.70 2.38
CA GLU A 84 -9.28 -12.12 2.53
C GLU A 84 -9.45 -12.81 1.18
N GLU A 85 -10.20 -12.24 0.26
CA GLU A 85 -10.35 -12.74 -1.11
C GLU A 85 -9.00 -12.86 -1.84
N LYS A 86 -8.14 -11.85 -1.73
CA LYS A 86 -6.80 -11.89 -2.30
C LYS A 86 -5.94 -12.96 -1.66
N PHE A 87 -5.96 -13.05 -0.33
CA PHE A 87 -5.19 -14.09 0.37
C PHE A 87 -5.64 -15.48 -0.06
N ASN A 88 -6.92 -15.73 -0.08
CA ASN A 88 -7.48 -17.02 -0.51
C ASN A 88 -7.15 -17.32 -1.99
N GLY A 89 -7.44 -16.40 -2.90
CA GLY A 89 -7.25 -16.60 -4.33
C GLY A 89 -5.78 -16.64 -4.78
N TYR A 90 -4.90 -15.88 -4.14
CA TYR A 90 -3.50 -15.80 -4.61
C TYR A 90 -2.51 -16.63 -3.78
N ILE A 91 -2.75 -16.79 -2.52
CA ILE A 91 -1.81 -17.49 -1.63
C ILE A 91 -2.27 -18.91 -1.35
N VAL A 92 -3.47 -19.09 -0.83
CA VAL A 92 -3.97 -20.41 -0.44
C VAL A 92 -4.11 -21.29 -1.68
N GLU A 93 -4.76 -20.82 -2.74
CA GLU A 93 -4.92 -21.55 -3.99
C GLU A 93 -3.57 -21.87 -4.66
N TYR A 94 -2.64 -20.91 -4.65
CA TYR A 94 -1.29 -21.14 -5.17
C TYR A 94 -0.56 -22.27 -4.40
N ILE A 95 -0.62 -22.26 -3.08
CA ILE A 95 0.02 -23.30 -2.24
C ILE A 95 -0.61 -24.67 -2.53
N TYR A 96 -1.95 -24.73 -2.65
CA TYR A 96 -2.66 -25.97 -2.98
C TYR A 96 -2.26 -26.52 -4.34
N ASN A 97 -2.35 -25.71 -5.37
CA ASN A 97 -2.02 -26.12 -6.75
C ASN A 97 -0.57 -26.55 -6.88
N TYR A 98 0.34 -25.81 -6.27
CA TYR A 98 1.76 -26.15 -6.29
C TYR A 98 2.03 -27.48 -5.59
N TYR A 99 1.38 -27.73 -4.46
CA TYR A 99 1.54 -28.97 -3.74
C TYR A 99 0.94 -30.16 -4.51
N GLU A 100 -0.21 -30.01 -5.14
CA GLU A 100 -0.81 -31.05 -5.98
C GLU A 100 0.07 -31.42 -7.17
N GLU A 101 0.71 -30.43 -7.78
CA GLU A 101 1.58 -30.66 -8.95
C GLU A 101 2.95 -31.24 -8.59
N HIS A 102 3.54 -30.83 -7.48
CA HIS A 102 4.94 -31.09 -7.16
C HIS A 102 5.15 -31.96 -5.91
N GLY A 103 4.12 -32.18 -5.10
CA GLY A 103 4.21 -32.91 -3.83
C GLY A 103 5.06 -32.22 -2.75
N THR A 104 5.47 -30.97 -3.00
CA THR A 104 6.30 -30.15 -2.10
C THR A 104 5.77 -28.72 -2.03
N TYR A 105 6.25 -27.95 -1.04
CA TYR A 105 5.91 -26.53 -0.93
C TYR A 105 6.60 -25.67 -1.97
N PRO A 106 6.00 -24.56 -2.36
CA PRO A 106 6.70 -23.53 -3.11
C PRO A 106 7.90 -22.97 -2.33
N ALA A 107 8.92 -22.51 -3.05
CA ALA A 107 10.07 -21.87 -2.45
C ALA A 107 9.69 -20.57 -1.72
N VAL A 108 10.46 -20.21 -0.69
CA VAL A 108 10.22 -18.94 0.07
C VAL A 108 10.25 -17.73 -0.85
N ALA A 109 11.10 -17.72 -1.87
CA ALA A 109 11.15 -16.64 -2.86
C ALA A 109 9.83 -16.49 -3.62
N ASP A 110 9.23 -17.60 -4.06
CA ASP A 110 7.95 -17.62 -4.78
C ASP A 110 6.80 -17.17 -3.88
N LEU A 111 6.81 -17.56 -2.61
CA LEU A 111 5.84 -17.09 -1.61
C LEU A 111 5.96 -15.59 -1.36
N LYS A 112 7.18 -15.06 -1.28
CA LYS A 112 7.40 -13.60 -1.16
C LYS A 112 6.86 -12.84 -2.35
N GLU A 113 7.06 -13.33 -3.55
CA GLU A 113 6.51 -12.74 -4.76
C GLU A 113 4.98 -12.72 -4.72
N LYS A 114 4.35 -13.84 -4.37
CA LYS A 114 2.88 -13.92 -4.22
C LYS A 114 2.37 -13.01 -3.10
N LEU A 115 3.06 -12.93 -1.98
CA LEU A 115 2.73 -12.02 -0.88
C LEU A 115 2.87 -10.54 -1.27
N SER A 116 3.61 -10.23 -2.34
CA SER A 116 3.69 -8.86 -2.86
C SER A 116 2.32 -8.30 -3.25
N CYS A 117 1.34 -9.15 -3.55
CA CYS A 117 -0.05 -8.75 -3.80
C CYS A 117 -0.70 -8.01 -2.61
N PHE A 118 -0.15 -8.19 -1.39
CA PHE A 118 -0.62 -7.51 -0.19
C PHE A 118 -0.03 -6.11 0.00
N ARG A 119 0.90 -5.68 -0.85
CA ARG A 119 1.52 -4.35 -0.78
C ARG A 119 0.51 -3.21 -0.93
N ASP A 120 -0.56 -3.42 -1.68
CA ASP A 120 -1.61 -2.42 -1.88
C ASP A 120 -2.65 -2.35 -0.76
N ILE A 121 -2.51 -3.16 0.31
CA ILE A 121 -3.36 -3.13 1.49
C ILE A 121 -3.09 -1.89 2.33
N ILE A 122 -1.85 -1.40 2.33
CA ILE A 122 -1.46 -0.20 3.02
C ILE A 122 -1.67 0.99 2.09
N ALA A 123 -2.56 1.88 2.50
CA ALA A 123 -2.76 3.14 1.83
C ALA A 123 -2.63 4.29 2.83
N TYR A 124 -1.85 5.29 2.48
CA TYR A 124 -1.76 6.54 3.22
C TYR A 124 -2.47 7.63 2.44
N ARG A 125 -3.16 8.48 3.16
CA ARG A 125 -3.80 9.68 2.61
C ARG A 125 -3.22 10.91 3.30
N ILE A 126 -2.73 11.84 2.49
CA ILE A 126 -2.31 13.16 2.92
C ILE A 126 -3.40 14.13 2.47
N VAL A 127 -3.97 14.83 3.43
CA VAL A 127 -4.93 15.92 3.17
C VAL A 127 -4.26 17.22 3.56
N ILE A 128 -4.20 18.15 2.64
CA ILE A 128 -3.62 19.48 2.85
C ILE A 128 -4.72 20.54 2.89
N ALA A 129 -4.49 21.59 3.64
CA ALA A 129 -5.34 22.77 3.67
C ALA A 129 -4.48 24.03 3.85
N LEU A 130 -4.76 25.06 3.07
CA LEU A 130 -4.13 26.36 3.22
C LEU A 130 -5.01 27.21 4.14
N PRO A 131 -4.51 27.64 5.31
CA PRO A 131 -5.25 28.57 6.16
C PRO A 131 -5.51 29.89 5.44
N LYS A 132 -6.74 30.37 5.52
CA LYS A 132 -7.17 31.60 4.82
C LYS A 132 -6.33 32.83 5.14
N CYS A 133 -5.73 32.88 6.34
CA CYS A 133 -4.82 33.98 6.74
C CYS A 133 -3.54 34.05 5.91
N HIS A 134 -3.18 33.02 5.18
CA HIS A 134 -2.05 33.00 4.26
C HIS A 134 -2.41 33.34 2.81
N LEU A 135 -3.69 33.56 2.51
CA LEU A 135 -4.11 34.04 1.21
C LEU A 135 -3.83 35.55 1.07
N ARG A 136 -3.27 35.93 -0.07
CA ARG A 136 -3.13 37.35 -0.46
C ARG A 136 -4.40 37.83 -1.14
N PRO A 137 -4.69 39.16 -1.12
CA PRO A 137 -5.79 39.72 -1.87
C PRO A 137 -5.75 39.31 -3.36
N GLY A 138 -6.86 38.84 -3.90
CA GLY A 138 -6.96 38.38 -5.29
C GLY A 138 -6.58 36.92 -5.56
N GLN A 139 -6.10 36.19 -4.56
CA GLN A 139 -5.82 34.75 -4.69
C GLN A 139 -7.08 33.92 -4.41
N ASN A 140 -7.26 32.84 -5.17
CA ASN A 140 -8.30 31.84 -4.94
C ASN A 140 -7.75 30.69 -4.09
N LEU A 141 -8.49 30.30 -3.06
CA LEU A 141 -8.07 29.26 -2.12
C LEU A 141 -7.82 27.92 -2.81
N GLU A 142 -8.75 27.47 -3.64
CA GLU A 142 -8.63 26.19 -4.34
C GLU A 142 -7.44 26.17 -5.30
N GLU A 143 -7.19 27.26 -6.02
CA GLU A 143 -6.05 27.37 -6.92
C GLU A 143 -4.72 27.32 -6.16
N GLU A 144 -4.62 27.99 -5.02
CA GLU A 144 -3.42 27.99 -4.21
C GLU A 144 -3.19 26.63 -3.54
N GLU A 145 -4.24 26.00 -3.02
CA GLU A 145 -4.16 24.62 -2.49
C GLU A 145 -3.73 23.64 -3.58
N MET A 146 -4.23 23.79 -4.80
CA MET A 146 -3.84 22.97 -5.93
C MET A 146 -2.36 23.12 -6.30
N LYS A 147 -1.84 24.34 -6.28
CA LYS A 147 -0.41 24.58 -6.51
C LYS A 147 0.46 23.85 -5.47
N TYR A 148 0.11 23.93 -4.18
CA TYR A 148 0.83 23.23 -3.13
C TYR A 148 0.71 21.71 -3.24
N LEU A 149 -0.47 21.21 -3.59
CA LEU A 149 -0.68 19.79 -3.81
C LEU A 149 0.27 19.23 -4.87
N TYR A 150 0.35 19.89 -6.03
CA TYR A 150 1.25 19.45 -7.10
C TYR A 150 2.72 19.71 -6.78
N GLN A 151 3.05 20.73 -6.01
CA GLN A 151 4.41 20.95 -5.53
C GLN A 151 4.87 19.82 -4.60
N ILE A 152 4.02 19.37 -3.70
CA ILE A 152 4.28 18.20 -2.85
C ILE A 152 4.39 16.93 -3.71
N ALA A 153 3.49 16.75 -4.67
CA ALA A 153 3.52 15.62 -5.58
C ALA A 153 4.81 15.54 -6.41
N ASN A 154 5.36 16.68 -6.85
CA ASN A 154 6.64 16.73 -7.55
C ASN A 154 7.82 16.31 -6.67
N ALA A 155 7.80 16.67 -5.39
CA ALA A 155 8.88 16.38 -4.45
C ALA A 155 8.80 14.97 -3.84
N LEU A 156 7.61 14.39 -3.76
CA LEU A 156 7.36 13.15 -3.03
C LEU A 156 8.12 11.93 -3.58
N PRO A 157 8.20 11.67 -4.89
CA PRO A 157 8.95 10.51 -5.39
C PRO A 157 10.43 10.54 -5.00
N GLY A 158 11.10 11.68 -5.13
CA GLY A 158 12.50 11.85 -4.71
C GLY A 158 12.69 11.67 -3.20
N PHE A 159 11.79 12.23 -2.39
CA PHE A 159 11.78 12.03 -0.95
C PHE A 159 11.67 10.55 -0.56
N LEU A 160 10.79 9.81 -1.23
CA LEU A 160 10.57 8.39 -0.98
C LEU A 160 11.75 7.54 -1.46
N GLU A 161 12.33 7.87 -2.62
CA GLU A 161 13.49 7.16 -3.17
C GLU A 161 14.70 7.24 -2.24
N GLU A 162 15.00 8.40 -1.68
CA GLU A 162 16.06 8.59 -0.69
C GLU A 162 15.88 7.70 0.56
N ARG A 163 14.67 7.22 0.81
CA ARG A 163 14.30 6.39 1.98
C ARG A 163 14.05 4.93 1.64
N GLY A 164 14.50 4.49 0.47
CA GLY A 164 14.44 3.10 0.05
C GLY A 164 13.10 2.66 -0.55
N PHE A 165 12.28 3.60 -1.00
CA PHE A 165 11.10 3.28 -1.80
C PHE A 165 11.37 3.43 -3.29
N THR A 166 10.66 2.67 -4.10
CA THR A 166 10.66 2.83 -5.56
C THR A 166 9.23 3.09 -6.03
N ALA A 167 9.04 4.18 -6.79
CA ALA A 167 7.75 4.48 -7.39
C ALA A 167 7.46 3.54 -8.57
N GLU A 168 6.24 3.05 -8.65
CA GLU A 168 5.77 2.22 -9.76
C GLU A 168 5.07 3.09 -10.81
N PRO A 169 5.43 2.94 -12.11
CA PRO A 169 4.67 3.60 -13.16
C PRO A 169 3.20 3.19 -13.15
N ALA A 170 2.30 4.17 -13.22
CA ALA A 170 0.87 3.93 -13.28
C ALA A 170 0.48 3.29 -14.61
N LYS A 171 -0.19 2.13 -14.56
CA LYS A 171 -0.62 1.40 -15.75
C LYS A 171 -2.13 1.60 -15.99
N GLY A 172 -2.52 1.69 -17.26
CA GLY A 172 -3.93 1.70 -17.66
C GLY A 172 -4.70 2.98 -17.30
N VAL A 173 -4.00 4.08 -17.05
CA VAL A 173 -4.56 5.37 -16.69
C VAL A 173 -4.09 6.43 -17.66
N ARG A 174 -4.95 7.41 -17.93
CA ARG A 174 -4.55 8.57 -18.73
C ARG A 174 -3.50 9.39 -17.98
N GLU A 175 -2.51 9.85 -18.71
CA GLU A 175 -1.49 10.76 -18.18
C GLU A 175 -2.14 12.03 -17.61
N SER A 176 -1.52 12.58 -16.54
CA SER A 176 -1.95 13.85 -15.95
C SER A 176 -1.94 14.97 -17.00
N LYS A 177 -3.01 15.75 -17.02
CA LYS A 177 -3.14 16.95 -17.88
C LYS A 177 -2.65 18.21 -17.18
N SER A 178 -2.19 18.11 -15.94
CA SER A 178 -1.75 19.28 -15.19
C SER A 178 -0.37 19.75 -15.62
N ASP A 179 -0.25 21.01 -15.95
CA ASP A 179 1.04 21.66 -16.20
C ASP A 179 1.85 21.89 -14.92
N LEU A 180 1.21 21.74 -13.75
CA LEU A 180 1.86 21.89 -12.45
C LEU A 180 2.62 20.64 -12.02
N LEU A 181 2.36 19.49 -12.63
CA LEU A 181 3.05 18.24 -12.37
C LEU A 181 4.24 18.10 -13.34
N ASP A 182 5.43 17.91 -12.78
CA ASP A 182 6.67 17.76 -13.57
C ASP A 182 6.61 16.51 -14.46
N GLY A 183 7.11 16.64 -15.69
CA GLY A 183 7.10 15.56 -16.69
C GLY A 183 7.82 14.29 -16.23
N GLU A 184 8.83 14.41 -15.39
CA GLU A 184 9.59 13.28 -14.84
C GLU A 184 8.78 12.43 -13.85
N VAL A 185 7.85 13.05 -13.12
CA VAL A 185 7.04 12.36 -12.10
C VAL A 185 5.64 11.99 -12.59
N LYS A 186 5.16 12.60 -13.67
CA LYS A 186 3.84 12.29 -14.26
C LYS A 186 3.57 10.79 -14.44
N PRO A 187 4.51 9.97 -14.95
CA PRO A 187 4.27 8.54 -15.16
C PRO A 187 3.93 7.76 -13.90
N TYR A 188 4.30 8.26 -12.71
CA TYR A 188 4.06 7.58 -11.44
C TYR A 188 2.69 7.89 -10.83
N TYR A 189 2.02 8.96 -11.29
CA TYR A 189 0.76 9.42 -10.72
C TYR A 189 -0.46 9.00 -11.52
N ARG A 190 -1.49 8.58 -10.79
CA ARG A 190 -2.88 8.56 -11.26
C ARG A 190 -3.51 9.86 -10.84
N ASP A 191 -3.68 10.76 -11.79
CA ASP A 191 -4.25 12.09 -11.54
C ASP A 191 -5.75 12.09 -11.79
N PHE A 192 -6.51 11.81 -10.73
CA PHE A 192 -7.97 11.88 -10.75
C PHE A 192 -8.53 13.30 -10.56
N ILE A 193 -7.66 14.31 -10.45
CA ILE A 193 -8.07 15.72 -10.43
C ILE A 193 -8.29 16.19 -11.86
N THR A 194 -7.32 15.97 -12.75
CA THR A 194 -7.44 16.32 -14.17
C THR A 194 -8.19 15.27 -15.00
N ASN A 195 -8.26 14.04 -14.51
CA ASN A 195 -9.03 12.94 -15.09
C ASN A 195 -9.94 12.32 -14.00
N PRO A 196 -11.00 13.01 -13.55
CA PRO A 196 -11.84 12.51 -12.47
C PRO A 196 -12.52 11.20 -12.85
N THR A 197 -12.80 10.38 -11.83
CA THR A 197 -13.56 9.13 -12.02
C THR A 197 -15.02 9.46 -12.39
N MET A 198 -15.74 8.46 -12.91
CA MET A 198 -17.16 8.56 -13.25
C MET A 198 -18.03 9.07 -12.07
N TYR A 199 -17.60 8.82 -10.82
CA TYR A 199 -18.29 9.25 -9.60
C TYR A 199 -17.77 10.58 -9.01
N GLY A 200 -16.95 11.32 -9.76
CA GLY A 200 -16.42 12.62 -9.34
C GLY A 200 -15.33 12.57 -8.26
N TYR A 201 -14.73 11.40 -8.01
CA TYR A 201 -13.60 11.27 -7.09
C TYR A 201 -12.37 12.01 -7.64
N GLN A 202 -11.76 12.87 -6.82
CA GLN A 202 -10.62 13.68 -7.19
C GLN A 202 -9.49 13.51 -6.18
N SER A 203 -8.34 13.04 -6.64
CA SER A 203 -7.11 12.97 -5.86
C SER A 203 -5.92 12.60 -6.74
N LEU A 204 -4.70 12.70 -6.21
CA LEU A 204 -3.49 12.14 -6.78
C LEU A 204 -3.16 10.82 -6.09
N HIS A 205 -2.84 9.79 -6.86
CA HIS A 205 -2.40 8.49 -6.34
C HIS A 205 -1.03 8.14 -6.89
N ILE A 206 -0.16 7.67 -6.01
CA ILE A 206 1.13 7.08 -6.34
C ILE A 206 1.24 5.72 -5.66
N THR A 207 1.80 4.75 -6.35
CA THR A 207 2.12 3.44 -5.78
C THR A 207 3.63 3.33 -5.66
N VAL A 208 4.10 2.93 -4.48
CA VAL A 208 5.52 2.75 -4.20
C VAL A 208 5.77 1.39 -3.56
N TYR A 209 6.97 0.85 -3.81
CA TYR A 209 7.47 -0.35 -3.17
C TYR A 209 8.50 0.01 -2.13
N ASP A 210 8.44 -0.64 -0.97
CA ASP A 210 9.46 -0.55 0.06
C ASP A 210 10.54 -1.61 -0.21
N ASN A 211 11.72 -1.16 -0.64
CA ASN A 211 12.85 -2.04 -0.96
C ASN A 211 13.65 -2.46 0.28
N THR A 212 13.31 -1.94 1.46
CA THR A 212 14.02 -2.21 2.72
C THR A 212 13.36 -3.29 3.57
N SER A 213 12.24 -3.81 3.12
CA SER A 213 11.45 -4.84 3.81
C SER A 213 11.55 -6.20 3.12
#